data_5e9a2dd77ee541c1a98963d31753bf4c
#
_entry.id   5e9a2dd77ee541c1a98963d31753bf4c
#
_cell.length_a   1.000
_cell.length_b   1.000
_cell.length_c   1.000
_cell.angle_alpha   90.00
_cell.angle_beta   90.00
_cell.angle_gamma   90.00
#
_symmetry.space_group_name_H-M   'P 1'
#
loop_
_entity.id
_entity.type
_entity.pdbx_description
1 polymer ?
#
loop_
_entity_poly.entity_id
_entity_poly.type
_entity_poly.pdbx_seq_one_letter_code
_entity_poly.pdbx_strand_id
1 'polypeptide(L)'
;MASKKKPRKQKTLKRLPPKIKISEAILKLSEPLRNQYTDSHRTEVIISMSVMAWNISLFPKAEQVNAQGMLLDALPKTFSAEEVSVFLENINMMIDRKNRDYPNIREHILNYQLSSSGDTVTLTVSSTPVP
;
A
#
# COMPACT_ATOMS: atom_id res chain seq x y z
N MET A 1 -8.62 3.98 -45.16
CA MET A 1 -8.61 4.18 -44.76
C MET A 1 -8.55 4.18 -43.99
N ALA A 2 -8.39 3.94 -43.89
CA ALA A 2 -8.28 4.13 -43.06
C ALA A 2 -8.10 3.96 -42.31
N SER A 3 -8.09 3.86 -42.20
CA SER A 3 -8.00 4.00 -41.38
C SER A 3 -7.74 3.80 -40.77
N LYS A 4 -7.59 3.73 -40.90
CA LYS A 4 -7.38 3.90 -40.27
C LYS A 4 -7.32 3.98 -39.49
N LYS A 5 -7.39 4.02 -39.43
CA LYS A 5 -7.39 4.42 -38.71
C LYS A 5 -7.45 4.22 -37.86
N LYS A 6 -7.48 4.04 -37.67
CA LYS A 6 -7.51 4.04 -36.92
C LYS A 6 -7.32 4.05 -36.14
N PRO A 7 -7.29 4.17 -35.97
CA PRO A 7 -7.14 4.37 -35.18
C PRO A 7 -6.78 4.60 -34.49
N ARG A 8 -6.74 5.03 -34.36
CA ARG A 8 -6.26 5.39 -33.64
C ARG A 8 -6.38 5.73 -32.61
N LYS A 9 -6.92 6.33 -32.22
CA LYS A 9 -7.21 6.61 -31.30
C LYS A 9 -7.33 6.03 -30.10
N GLN A 10 -8.00 5.77 -29.77
CA GLN A 10 -7.83 4.88 -28.78
C GLN A 10 -6.44 4.53 -28.51
N LYS A 11 -5.66 4.77 -29.40
CA LYS A 11 -4.34 4.62 -29.20
C LYS A 11 -3.77 5.43 -28.18
N THR A 12 -4.28 6.58 -27.96
CA THR A 12 -3.82 7.45 -26.94
C THR A 12 -3.91 6.82 -25.59
N LEU A 13 -5.01 6.13 -25.34
CA LEU A 13 -5.18 5.42 -24.08
C LEU A 13 -4.17 4.32 -23.92
N LYS A 14 -3.77 3.72 -25.02
CA LYS A 14 -2.83 2.65 -24.94
C LYS A 14 -1.45 3.09 -24.60
N ARG A 15 -1.15 4.35 -24.79
CA ARG A 15 0.16 4.83 -24.43
C ARG A 15 0.32 5.02 -22.95
N LEU A 16 -0.78 5.07 -22.22
CA LEU A 16 -0.68 5.13 -20.78
C LEU A 16 -0.33 3.75 -20.24
N PRO A 17 0.54 3.68 -19.24
CA PRO A 17 0.83 2.40 -18.65
C PRO A 17 -0.44 1.79 -18.07
N PRO A 18 -0.53 0.47 -18.08
CA PRO A 18 -1.68 -0.18 -17.48
C PRO A 18 -1.81 0.26 -16.03
N LYS A 19 -3.02 0.53 -15.63
CA LYS A 19 -3.26 0.94 -14.27
C LYS A 19 -3.03 -0.25 -13.35
N ILE A 20 -2.11 -0.12 -12.43
CA ILE A 20 -1.90 -1.15 -11.43
C ILE A 20 -2.99 -1.02 -10.40
N LYS A 21 -3.63 -2.12 -10.06
CA LYS A 21 -4.63 -2.11 -9.00
C LYS A 21 -3.98 -1.82 -7.67
N ILE A 22 -4.65 -1.06 -6.83
CA ILE A 22 -4.12 -0.72 -5.51
C ILE A 22 -3.85 -1.99 -4.70
N SER A 23 -4.72 -3.00 -4.82
CA SER A 23 -4.51 -4.26 -4.13
C SER A 23 -3.18 -4.91 -4.53
N GLU A 24 -2.84 -4.86 -5.82
CA GLU A 24 -1.58 -5.40 -6.28
C GLU A 24 -0.40 -4.60 -5.75
N ALA A 25 -0.54 -3.28 -5.71
CA ALA A 25 0.51 -2.40 -5.19
C ALA A 25 0.77 -2.69 -3.71
N ILE A 26 -0.30 -2.86 -2.92
CA ILE A 26 -0.17 -3.20 -1.51
C ILE A 26 0.50 -4.56 -1.33
N LEU A 27 0.13 -5.55 -2.14
CA LEU A 27 0.75 -6.86 -2.05
C LEU A 27 2.24 -6.79 -2.37
N LYS A 28 2.62 -6.01 -3.36
CA LYS A 28 4.04 -5.84 -3.70
C LYS A 28 4.78 -5.06 -2.64
N LEU A 29 4.14 -4.04 -2.09
CA LEU A 29 4.74 -3.23 -1.03
C LEU A 29 5.05 -4.07 0.20
N SER A 30 4.16 -4.99 0.54
CA SER A 30 4.28 -5.82 1.73
C SER A 30 5.13 -7.08 1.52
N GLU A 31 5.44 -7.42 0.27
CA GLU A 31 6.09 -8.70 -0.05
C GLU A 31 7.39 -8.97 0.70
N PRO A 32 8.33 -8.01 0.78
CA PRO A 32 9.58 -8.30 1.49
C PRO A 32 9.38 -8.71 2.95
N LEU A 33 8.42 -8.11 3.62
CA LEU A 33 8.11 -8.48 5.01
C LEU A 33 7.34 -9.79 5.07
N ARG A 34 6.40 -9.99 4.16
CA ARG A 34 5.62 -11.23 4.14
C ARG A 34 6.50 -12.45 3.89
N ASN A 35 7.55 -12.27 3.10
CA ASN A 35 8.46 -13.36 2.82
C ASN A 35 9.29 -13.79 4.03
N GLN A 36 9.36 -12.97 5.07
CA GLN A 36 10.08 -13.30 6.29
C GLN A 36 9.23 -14.11 7.26
N TYR A 37 7.92 -14.15 7.05
CA TYR A 37 6.99 -14.80 7.96
C TYR A 37 6.00 -15.64 7.16
N THR A 38 5.68 -16.81 7.68
CA THR A 38 4.82 -17.74 6.94
C THR A 38 3.44 -17.92 7.56
N ASP A 39 3.20 -17.43 8.77
CA ASP A 39 1.89 -17.63 9.40
C ASP A 39 0.90 -16.56 8.96
N SER A 40 -0.38 -16.93 8.93
CA SER A 40 -1.43 -16.07 8.42
C SER A 40 -1.68 -14.85 9.30
N HIS A 41 -1.46 -14.97 10.60
CA HIS A 41 -1.66 -13.85 11.51
C HIS A 41 -0.69 -12.72 11.22
N ARG A 42 0.59 -13.06 11.01
CA ARG A 42 1.60 -12.06 10.68
C ARG A 42 1.38 -11.45 9.32
N THR A 43 0.88 -12.25 8.38
CA THR A 43 0.51 -11.74 7.07
C THR A 43 -0.55 -10.64 7.20
N GLU A 44 -1.58 -10.86 8.02
CA GLU A 44 -2.59 -9.85 8.25
C GLU A 44 -2.02 -8.57 8.85
N VAL A 45 -1.14 -8.71 9.83
CA VAL A 45 -0.51 -7.55 10.48
C VAL A 45 0.32 -6.77 9.46
N ILE A 46 1.08 -7.46 8.63
CA ILE A 46 1.94 -6.82 7.64
C ILE A 46 1.10 -6.10 6.58
N ILE A 47 0.00 -6.70 6.13
CA ILE A 47 -0.91 -6.04 5.20
C ILE A 47 -1.51 -4.80 5.83
N SER A 48 -1.93 -4.90 7.09
CA SER A 48 -2.47 -3.75 7.82
C SER A 48 -1.45 -2.61 7.90
N MET A 49 -0.19 -2.93 8.21
CA MET A 49 0.88 -1.94 8.24
C MET A 49 1.07 -1.29 6.88
N SER A 50 0.99 -2.09 5.82
CA SER A 50 1.18 -1.59 4.46
C SER A 50 0.07 -0.60 4.08
N VAL A 51 -1.16 -0.88 4.49
CA VAL A 51 -2.29 0.02 4.27
C VAL A 51 -2.10 1.32 5.04
N MET A 52 -1.67 1.23 6.30
CA MET A 52 -1.41 2.43 7.10
C MET A 52 -0.29 3.28 6.49
N ALA A 53 0.81 2.64 6.10
CA ALA A 53 1.92 3.35 5.47
C ALA A 53 1.47 4.02 4.17
N TRP A 54 0.68 3.32 3.38
CA TRP A 54 0.15 3.86 2.14
C TRP A 54 -0.62 5.14 2.40
N ASN A 55 -1.56 5.10 3.33
CA ASN A 55 -2.38 6.27 3.64
C ASN A 55 -1.58 7.42 4.21
N ILE A 56 -0.62 7.12 5.09
CA ILE A 56 0.24 8.16 5.65
C ILE A 56 1.05 8.83 4.56
N SER A 57 1.52 8.07 3.57
CA SER A 57 2.33 8.62 2.48
C SER A 57 1.59 9.69 1.67
N LEU A 58 0.26 9.70 1.73
CA LEU A 58 -0.55 10.65 0.98
C LEU A 58 -0.75 11.98 1.71
N PHE A 59 -0.38 12.05 2.98
CA PHE A 59 -0.48 13.29 3.74
C PHE A 59 0.73 14.20 3.47
N PRO A 60 0.57 15.52 3.63
CA PRO A 60 1.73 16.41 3.63
C PRO A 60 2.73 15.99 4.71
N LYS A 61 4.00 16.24 4.47
CA LYS A 61 5.05 15.77 5.37
C LYS A 61 4.84 16.16 6.83
N ALA A 62 4.38 17.37 7.07
CA ALA A 62 4.13 17.82 8.43
C ALA A 62 3.06 16.97 9.13
N GLU A 63 2.06 16.55 8.37
CA GLU A 63 0.99 15.73 8.93
C GLU A 63 1.38 14.28 9.06
N GLN A 64 2.37 13.83 8.30
CA GLN A 64 2.87 12.46 8.41
C GLN A 64 3.45 12.19 9.79
N VAL A 65 4.15 13.19 10.36
CA VAL A 65 4.72 13.05 11.70
C VAL A 65 3.60 12.85 12.72
N ASN A 66 2.54 13.64 12.61
CA ASN A 66 1.41 13.50 13.52
C ASN A 66 0.71 12.16 13.36
N ALA A 67 0.54 11.71 12.12
CA ALA A 67 -0.10 10.43 11.84
C ALA A 67 0.71 9.27 12.42
N GLN A 68 2.03 9.33 12.31
CA GLN A 68 2.89 8.30 12.89
C GLN A 68 2.81 8.32 14.42
N GLY A 69 2.71 9.50 15.01
CA GLY A 69 2.52 9.63 16.45
C GLY A 69 1.23 8.96 16.91
N MET A 70 0.15 9.13 16.15
CA MET A 70 -1.12 8.50 16.46
C MET A 70 -1.03 6.97 16.35
N LEU A 71 -0.28 6.46 15.39
CA LEU A 71 -0.05 5.03 15.28
C LEU A 71 0.68 4.50 16.50
N LEU A 72 1.71 5.23 16.94
CA LEU A 72 2.47 4.82 18.13
C LEU A 72 1.59 4.75 19.36
N ASP A 73 0.71 5.74 19.50
CA ASP A 73 -0.21 5.78 20.65
C ASP A 73 -1.20 4.62 20.62
N ALA A 74 -1.50 4.11 19.43
CA ALA A 74 -2.45 3.01 19.28
C ALA A 74 -1.80 1.63 19.46
N LEU A 75 -0.48 1.56 19.52
CA LEU A 75 0.21 0.28 19.70
C LEU A 75 -0.05 -0.28 21.09
N PRO A 76 -0.09 -1.62 21.23
CA PRO A 76 -0.21 -2.22 22.55
C PRO A 76 0.92 -1.77 23.47
N LYS A 77 0.59 -1.49 24.71
CA LYS A 77 1.60 -1.04 25.69
C LYS A 77 2.60 -2.13 26.04
N THR A 78 2.30 -3.36 25.63
CA THR A 78 3.22 -4.48 25.84
C THR A 78 4.38 -4.48 24.85
N PHE A 79 4.35 -3.63 23.82
CA PHE A 79 5.45 -3.53 22.88
C PHE A 79 6.68 -2.95 23.61
N SER A 80 7.83 -3.58 23.43
CA SER A 80 9.09 -3.04 23.93
C SER A 80 9.51 -1.85 23.08
N ALA A 81 10.46 -1.06 23.60
CA ALA A 81 11.02 0.05 22.84
C ALA A 81 11.64 -0.43 21.52
N GLU A 82 12.24 -1.61 21.55
CA GLU A 82 12.85 -2.20 20.35
C GLU A 82 11.78 -2.56 19.33
N GLU A 83 10.67 -3.16 19.78
CA GLU A 83 9.58 -3.52 18.88
C GLU A 83 8.96 -2.28 18.25
N VAL A 84 8.82 -1.21 19.00
CA VAL A 84 8.31 0.06 18.49
C VAL A 84 9.25 0.61 17.41
N SER A 85 10.55 0.54 17.66
CA SER A 85 11.56 1.01 16.72
C SER A 85 11.51 0.24 15.41
N VAL A 86 11.39 -1.08 15.48
CA VAL A 86 11.28 -1.93 14.28
C VAL A 86 9.99 -1.62 13.52
N PHE A 87 8.89 -1.43 14.25
CA PHE A 87 7.62 -1.09 13.64
C PHE A 87 7.73 0.20 12.83
N LEU A 88 8.32 1.24 13.44
CA LEU A 88 8.51 2.51 12.75
C LEU A 88 9.43 2.41 11.54
N GLU A 89 10.50 1.65 11.65
CA GLU A 89 11.39 1.44 10.52
C GLU A 89 10.66 0.81 9.34
N ASN A 90 9.82 -0.16 9.62
CA ASN A 90 9.06 -0.84 8.57
C ASN A 90 8.02 0.10 7.95
N ILE A 91 7.34 0.89 8.76
CA ILE A 91 6.38 1.86 8.26
C ILE A 91 7.08 2.87 7.33
N ASN A 92 8.22 3.41 7.77
CA ASN A 92 8.95 4.38 6.97
C ASN A 92 9.51 3.77 5.68
N MET A 93 9.97 2.53 5.74
CA MET A 93 10.43 1.82 4.56
C MET A 93 9.30 1.70 3.53
N MET A 94 8.11 1.36 3.99
CA MET A 94 6.96 1.21 3.10
C MET A 94 6.51 2.55 2.51
N ILE A 95 6.57 3.62 3.31
CA ILE A 95 6.25 4.97 2.82
C ILE A 95 7.23 5.35 1.70
N ASP A 96 8.52 5.11 1.92
CA ASP A 96 9.53 5.41 0.92
C ASP A 96 9.33 4.61 -0.36
N ARG A 97 9.02 3.34 -0.21
CA ARG A 97 8.78 2.48 -1.37
C ARG A 97 7.53 2.89 -2.13
N LYS A 98 6.47 3.25 -1.42
CA LYS A 98 5.26 3.74 -2.07
C LYS A 98 5.56 4.99 -2.88
N ASN A 99 6.29 5.92 -2.31
CA ASN A 99 6.63 7.18 -2.99
C ASN A 99 7.54 6.96 -4.19
N ARG A 100 8.44 5.97 -4.11
CA ARG A 100 9.35 5.67 -5.19
C ARG A 100 8.67 4.90 -6.33
N ASP A 101 7.89 3.88 -5.98
CA ASP A 101 7.35 2.95 -6.97
C ASP A 101 5.95 3.29 -7.45
N TYR A 102 5.17 4.00 -6.64
CA TYR A 102 3.77 4.31 -6.95
C TYR A 102 3.42 5.77 -6.68
N PRO A 103 4.26 6.72 -7.16
CA PRO A 103 4.03 8.14 -6.82
C PRO A 103 2.76 8.72 -7.41
N ASN A 104 2.25 8.10 -8.48
CA ASN A 104 1.09 8.63 -9.19
C ASN A 104 -0.24 8.06 -8.72
N ILE A 105 -0.22 7.10 -7.82
CA ILE A 105 -1.46 6.55 -7.27
C ILE A 105 -1.79 7.35 -6.01
N ARG A 106 -2.77 8.24 -6.14
CA ARG A 106 -3.15 9.14 -5.06
C ARG A 106 -4.57 8.83 -4.61
N GLU A 107 -4.74 7.69 -3.99
CA GLU A 107 -6.02 7.25 -3.46
C GLU A 107 -5.83 6.73 -2.05
N HIS A 108 -6.67 7.22 -1.13
CA HIS A 108 -6.72 6.70 0.24
C HIS A 108 -7.43 5.37 0.25
N ILE A 109 -6.92 4.45 1.02
CA ILE A 109 -7.57 3.17 1.23
C ILE A 109 -8.58 3.33 2.36
N LEU A 110 -9.84 3.08 2.05
CA LEU A 110 -10.94 3.21 3.01
C LEU A 110 -11.16 1.92 3.78
N ASN A 111 -11.00 0.80 3.10
CA ASN A 111 -11.23 -0.50 3.69
C ASN A 111 -10.56 -1.56 2.83
N TYR A 112 -10.32 -2.71 3.42
CA TYR A 112 -9.75 -3.83 2.69
C TYR A 112 -10.21 -5.15 3.31
N GLN A 113 -10.18 -6.19 2.50
CA GLN A 113 -10.48 -7.54 2.95
C GLN A 113 -9.38 -8.46 2.48
N LEU A 114 -8.88 -9.27 3.38
CA LEU A 114 -7.83 -10.22 3.09
C LEU A 114 -8.38 -11.62 3.28
N SER A 115 -8.19 -12.46 2.28
CA SER A 115 -8.50 -13.88 2.42
C SER A 115 -7.31 -14.70 1.97
N SER A 116 -7.11 -15.83 2.61
CA SER A 116 -6.04 -16.72 2.21
C SER A 116 -6.59 -18.12 2.08
N SER A 117 -6.12 -18.84 1.07
CA SER A 117 -6.54 -20.19 0.79
C SER A 117 -5.30 -20.95 0.33
N GLY A 118 -4.80 -21.83 1.20
CA GLY A 118 -3.54 -22.49 0.92
C GLY A 118 -2.42 -21.46 0.81
N ASP A 119 -1.73 -21.46 -0.32
CA ASP A 119 -0.64 -20.52 -0.56
C ASP A 119 -1.10 -19.22 -1.21
N THR A 120 -2.39 -19.11 -1.49
CA THR A 120 -2.92 -17.96 -2.21
C THR A 120 -3.47 -16.91 -1.25
N VAL A 121 -3.02 -15.67 -1.44
CA VAL A 121 -3.51 -14.54 -0.68
C VAL A 121 -4.26 -13.62 -1.63
N THR A 122 -5.51 -13.32 -1.29
CA THR A 122 -6.34 -12.43 -2.10
C THR A 122 -6.67 -11.19 -1.28
N LEU A 123 -6.39 -10.03 -1.85
CA LEU A 123 -6.65 -8.75 -1.22
C LEU A 123 -7.63 -7.94 -2.05
N THR A 124 -8.68 -7.47 -1.41
CA THR A 124 -9.66 -6.58 -2.04
C THR A 124 -9.59 -5.24 -1.33
N VAL A 125 -9.51 -4.15 -2.09
CA VAL A 125 -9.33 -2.81 -1.54
C VAL A 125 -10.39 -1.87 -2.06
N SER A 126 -10.98 -1.09 -1.15
CA SER A 126 -11.86 0.04 -1.50
C SER A 126 -11.07 1.31 -1.25
N SER A 127 -11.10 2.22 -2.20
CA SER A 127 -10.31 3.44 -2.12
C SER A 127 -11.08 4.64 -2.64
N THR A 128 -10.56 5.85 -2.34
CA THR A 128 -11.11 7.10 -2.82
C THR A 128 -9.97 8.04 -3.20
N PRO A 129 -10.12 8.80 -4.29
CA PRO A 129 -9.07 9.75 -4.69
C PRO A 129 -8.80 10.79 -3.62
N VAL A 130 -7.54 11.21 -3.54
CA VAL A 130 -7.13 12.31 -2.68
C VAL A 130 -7.52 13.61 -3.39
N PRO A 131 -8.18 14.55 -2.72
CA PRO A 131 -8.56 15.83 -3.34
C PRO A 131 -7.38 16.63 -3.85
#